data_796d500292ec81d78705a4ad3e0e1960
#
_entry.id   796d500292ec81d78705a4ad3e0e1960
#
_cell.length_a   1.000
_cell.length_b   1.000
_cell.length_c   1.000
_cell.angle_alpha   90.00
_cell.angle_beta   90.00
_cell.angle_gamma   90.00
#
_symmetry.space_group_name_H-M   'P 1'
#
loop_
_entity.id
_entity.type
_entity.pdbx_description
1 polymer ?
#
loop_
_entity_poly.entity_id
_entity_poly.type
_entity_poly.pdbx_seq_one_letter_code
_entity_poly.pdbx_strand_id
1 'polypeptide(L)'
;MPRFRVMKGLQAEDRAHASVEPYPEQGFFKGILQRIVQILKRHRDVFILAGDLDTSLSPISVLVTTLASQSYEYCVRTNTYDSELDLLVDVIRCMPDFIETRIVSGRMHWFVWNETTKGENFAEKWNDEPKRAEVFYAWHARVLNDIGRLRDVEGLDGLKQRLSDSFGPAPAKAVIDSITDEISLSRRNGLLTAAPRIGLMTGLASAIATPVRANTFFGR
;
A
#
# COMPACT_ATOMS: atom_id res chain seq x y z
N MET A 1 -3.15 14.11 -19.69
CA MET A 1 -2.97 13.32 -18.47
C MET A 1 -1.89 13.97 -17.63
N PRO A 2 -2.14 14.37 -16.39
CA PRO A 2 -1.09 14.91 -15.54
C PRO A 2 -0.14 13.78 -15.17
N ARG A 3 1.11 13.88 -15.61
CA ARG A 3 2.19 12.99 -15.21
C ARG A 3 2.55 13.29 -13.76
N PHE A 4 2.40 12.32 -12.89
CA PHE A 4 2.93 12.39 -11.53
C PHE A 4 4.47 12.44 -11.62
N ARG A 5 5.02 13.63 -11.44
CA ARG A 5 6.45 13.82 -11.26
C ARG A 5 6.72 13.68 -9.79
N VAL A 6 7.23 12.53 -9.36
CA VAL A 6 7.80 12.40 -8.02
C VAL A 6 8.99 13.38 -7.96
N MET A 7 8.85 14.41 -7.12
CA MET A 7 9.89 15.43 -6.99
C MET A 7 11.15 14.78 -6.44
N LYS A 8 12.25 14.96 -7.18
CA LYS A 8 13.60 14.67 -6.72
C LYS A 8 13.93 15.53 -5.51
N GLY A 9 14.33 14.87 -4.45
CA GLY A 9 15.32 15.33 -3.51
C GLY A 9 14.99 16.56 -2.68
N LEU A 10 14.61 16.36 -1.42
CA LEU A 10 14.98 17.27 -0.35
C LEU A 10 16.36 16.83 0.13
N GLN A 11 17.36 17.66 -0.18
CA GLN A 11 18.69 17.58 0.42
C GLN A 11 18.57 17.81 1.93
N ALA A 12 19.12 16.89 2.69
CA ALA A 12 19.32 17.05 4.12
C ALA A 12 20.46 18.03 4.36
N GLU A 13 20.13 19.26 4.68
CA GLU A 13 20.95 20.19 5.45
C GLU A 13 19.99 20.95 6.36
N ASP A 14 19.96 20.67 7.64
CA ASP A 14 20.50 21.46 8.68
C ASP A 14 20.18 20.95 10.09
N ARG A 15 21.12 21.23 10.94
CA ARG A 15 21.32 20.82 12.33
C ARG A 15 20.31 21.38 13.30
N ALA A 16 19.93 20.50 14.23
CA ALA A 16 19.73 20.77 15.65
C ALA A 16 19.23 22.16 16.07
N HIS A 17 17.91 22.32 16.03
CA HIS A 17 17.17 22.98 17.09
C HIS A 17 15.96 22.11 17.35
N ALA A 18 15.85 21.57 18.56
CA ALA A 18 14.64 20.92 19.03
C ALA A 18 13.55 21.99 19.25
N SER A 19 12.98 22.48 18.18
CA SER A 19 11.68 23.09 18.21
C SER A 19 10.69 21.92 18.18
N VAL A 20 9.91 21.79 19.23
CA VAL A 20 8.71 20.95 19.22
C VAL A 20 7.78 21.60 18.21
N GLU A 21 7.89 21.20 16.94
CA GLU A 21 6.89 21.58 15.97
C GLU A 21 5.54 21.01 16.43
N PRO A 22 4.47 21.83 16.45
CA PRO A 22 3.14 21.31 16.74
C PRO A 22 2.85 20.19 15.76
N TYR A 23 2.28 19.10 16.27
CA TYR A 23 1.85 17.96 15.46
C TYR A 23 1.12 18.51 14.22
N PRO A 24 1.56 18.17 12.99
CA PRO A 24 0.87 18.67 11.80
C PRO A 24 -0.59 18.24 11.92
N GLU A 25 -1.49 19.21 11.90
CA GLU A 25 -2.92 18.92 11.78
C GLU A 25 -3.08 17.91 10.68
N GLN A 26 -3.92 16.87 10.89
CA GLN A 26 -4.10 15.77 9.96
C GLN A 26 -4.58 16.32 8.61
N GLY A 27 -3.67 16.91 7.86
CA GLY A 27 -3.90 17.45 6.55
C GLY A 27 -4.30 16.31 5.60
N PHE A 28 -5.18 16.59 4.67
CA PHE A 28 -5.81 15.69 3.69
C PHE A 28 -4.84 14.82 2.86
N PHE A 29 -3.54 15.04 2.95
CA PHE A 29 -2.51 14.33 2.19
C PHE A 29 -1.51 13.65 3.10
N LYS A 30 -1.85 12.46 3.57
CA LYS A 30 -0.82 11.54 4.06
C LYS A 30 0.14 11.25 2.91
N GLY A 31 1.44 11.41 3.12
CA GLY A 31 2.45 11.10 2.12
C GLY A 31 2.29 9.65 1.61
N ILE A 32 2.70 9.40 0.36
CA ILE A 32 2.55 8.08 -0.30
C ILE A 32 3.17 6.98 0.57
N LEU A 33 4.38 7.18 1.09
CA LEU A 33 5.04 6.21 1.97
C LEU A 33 4.19 5.89 3.22
N GLN A 34 3.58 6.91 3.84
CA GLN A 34 2.74 6.70 5.02
C GLN A 34 1.50 5.83 4.68
N ARG A 35 0.89 6.03 3.51
CA ARG A 35 -0.22 5.19 3.03
C ARG A 35 0.24 3.76 2.77
N ILE A 36 1.38 3.57 2.10
CA ILE A 36 1.99 2.25 1.87
C ILE A 36 2.17 1.52 3.20
N VAL A 37 2.83 2.14 4.18
CA VAL A 37 3.06 1.53 5.49
C VAL A 37 1.76 1.16 6.20
N GLN A 38 0.71 2.00 6.11
CA GLN A 38 -0.60 1.70 6.70
C GLN A 38 -1.29 0.51 6.02
N ILE A 39 -1.24 0.43 4.69
CA ILE A 39 -1.76 -0.69 3.90
C ILE A 39 -1.06 -1.99 4.33
N LEU A 40 0.27 -1.98 4.39
CA LEU A 40 1.06 -3.15 4.77
C LEU A 40 0.75 -3.63 6.20
N LYS A 41 0.70 -2.72 7.17
CA LYS A 41 0.35 -3.06 8.55
C LYS A 41 -1.05 -3.63 8.67
N ARG A 42 -2.02 -3.03 7.97
CA ARG A 42 -3.40 -3.54 7.97
C ARG A 42 -3.51 -4.93 7.35
N HIS A 43 -2.85 -5.14 6.21
CA HIS A 43 -2.81 -6.45 5.57
C HIS A 43 -2.18 -7.52 6.47
N ARG A 44 -1.06 -7.18 7.14
CA ARG A 44 -0.41 -8.07 8.12
C ARG A 44 -1.37 -8.49 9.23
N ASP A 45 -2.08 -7.52 9.81
CA ASP A 45 -2.99 -7.79 10.91
C ASP A 45 -4.12 -8.73 10.47
N VAL A 46 -4.68 -8.53 9.27
CA VAL A 46 -5.69 -9.45 8.71
C VAL A 46 -5.10 -10.82 8.40
N PHE A 47 -3.88 -10.89 7.86
CA PHE A 47 -3.20 -12.15 7.56
C PHE A 47 -2.99 -13.01 8.80
N ILE A 48 -2.55 -12.40 9.91
CA ILE A 48 -2.32 -13.11 11.17
C ILE A 48 -3.65 -13.61 11.74
N LEU A 49 -4.69 -12.77 11.77
CA LEU A 49 -6.00 -13.14 12.31
C LEU A 49 -6.71 -14.22 11.47
N ALA A 50 -6.65 -14.09 10.14
CA ALA A 50 -7.29 -15.05 9.23
C ALA A 50 -6.58 -16.41 9.19
N GLY A 51 -5.26 -16.43 9.42
CA GLY A 51 -4.45 -17.63 9.46
C GLY A 51 -4.46 -18.36 10.80
N ASP A 52 -5.17 -17.85 11.81
CA ASP A 52 -5.13 -18.38 13.20
C ASP A 52 -3.68 -18.55 13.70
N LEU A 53 -2.82 -17.60 13.31
CA LEU A 53 -1.42 -17.62 13.65
C LEU A 53 -1.20 -16.98 15.03
N ASP A 54 -0.20 -17.49 15.75
CA ASP A 54 0.22 -16.85 16.99
C ASP A 54 0.65 -15.40 16.72
N THR A 55 -0.05 -14.45 17.35
CA THR A 55 0.21 -13.02 17.21
C THR A 55 1.62 -12.63 17.61
N SER A 56 2.27 -13.41 18.50
CA SER A 56 3.66 -13.21 18.91
C SER A 56 4.65 -13.37 17.74
N LEU A 57 4.30 -14.17 16.71
CA LEU A 57 5.12 -14.38 15.51
C LEU A 57 4.91 -13.31 14.45
N SER A 58 3.95 -12.39 14.65
CA SER A 58 3.66 -11.32 13.69
C SER A 58 4.88 -10.45 13.42
N PRO A 59 5.16 -10.10 12.15
CA PRO A 59 6.19 -9.12 11.83
C PRO A 59 5.96 -7.80 12.59
N ILE A 60 6.95 -7.35 13.34
CA ILE A 60 6.80 -6.14 14.17
C ILE A 60 6.67 -4.89 13.29
N SER A 61 5.95 -3.90 13.79
CA SER A 61 5.62 -2.70 13.02
C SER A 61 6.84 -1.90 12.57
N VAL A 62 7.89 -1.83 13.39
CA VAL A 62 9.12 -1.12 13.04
C VAL A 62 9.83 -1.81 11.87
N LEU A 63 9.94 -3.14 11.87
CA LEU A 63 10.54 -3.90 10.79
C LEU A 63 9.80 -3.67 9.45
N VAL A 64 8.45 -3.77 9.47
CA VAL A 64 7.64 -3.49 8.26
C VAL A 64 7.85 -2.06 7.78
N THR A 65 7.90 -1.08 8.70
CA THR A 65 8.11 0.33 8.35
C THR A 65 9.50 0.55 7.75
N THR A 66 10.55 0.00 8.36
CA THR A 66 11.94 0.16 7.89
C THR A 66 12.12 -0.44 6.51
N LEU A 67 11.70 -1.70 6.31
CA LEU A 67 11.81 -2.34 5.00
C LEU A 67 11.01 -1.61 3.92
N ALA A 68 9.79 -1.16 4.24
CA ALA A 68 8.98 -0.38 3.30
C ALA A 68 9.63 0.97 2.97
N SER A 69 10.27 1.64 3.94
CA SER A 69 10.94 2.93 3.72
C SER A 69 12.17 2.79 2.84
N GLN A 70 13.04 1.81 3.11
CA GLN A 70 14.23 1.53 2.32
C GLN A 70 13.87 1.14 0.89
N SER A 71 12.89 0.25 0.74
CA SER A 71 12.37 -0.17 -0.54
C SER A 71 11.73 0.99 -1.33
N TYR A 72 10.93 1.83 -0.66
CA TYR A 72 10.34 3.02 -1.27
C TYR A 72 11.41 3.99 -1.78
N GLU A 73 12.41 4.29 -0.95
CA GLU A 73 13.52 5.16 -1.35
C GLU A 73 14.27 4.62 -2.57
N TYR A 74 14.57 3.33 -2.57
CA TYR A 74 15.17 2.66 -3.72
C TYR A 74 14.29 2.79 -4.97
N CYS A 75 13.02 2.44 -4.88
CA CYS A 75 12.08 2.47 -6.00
C CYS A 75 11.95 3.87 -6.62
N VAL A 76 11.78 4.92 -5.80
CA VAL A 76 11.60 6.29 -6.32
C VAL A 76 12.88 6.90 -6.87
N ARG A 77 14.05 6.39 -6.48
CA ARG A 77 15.34 6.82 -7.03
C ARG A 77 15.67 6.15 -8.36
N THR A 78 15.23 4.92 -8.54
CA THR A 78 15.62 4.09 -9.70
C THR A 78 14.59 4.09 -10.81
N ASN A 79 13.31 4.31 -10.49
CA ASN A 79 12.20 4.19 -11.44
C ASN A 79 11.30 5.43 -11.43
N THR A 80 10.51 5.55 -12.49
CA THR A 80 9.36 6.47 -12.59
C THR A 80 8.09 5.65 -12.66
N TYR A 81 7.03 6.12 -11.99
CA TYR A 81 5.77 5.39 -11.89
C TYR A 81 4.61 6.23 -12.45
N ASP A 82 3.78 5.59 -13.26
CA ASP A 82 2.55 6.20 -13.77
C ASP A 82 1.36 6.03 -12.80
N SER A 83 1.50 5.10 -11.85
CA SER A 83 0.45 4.73 -10.88
C SER A 83 1.04 4.49 -9.49
N GLU A 84 0.33 4.95 -8.44
CA GLU A 84 0.68 4.64 -7.05
C GLU A 84 0.59 3.13 -6.76
N LEU A 85 -0.27 2.39 -7.48
CA LEU A 85 -0.39 0.95 -7.33
C LEU A 85 0.88 0.23 -7.85
N ASP A 86 1.46 0.71 -8.96
CA ASP A 86 2.70 0.15 -9.48
C ASP A 86 3.86 0.38 -8.51
N LEU A 87 3.95 1.59 -7.96
CA LEU A 87 4.92 1.90 -6.92
C LEU A 87 4.72 1.00 -5.69
N LEU A 88 3.47 0.84 -5.22
CA LEU A 88 3.16 -0.04 -4.07
C LEU A 88 3.61 -1.48 -4.31
N VAL A 89 3.32 -2.04 -5.50
CA VAL A 89 3.72 -3.41 -5.86
C VAL A 89 5.25 -3.55 -5.86
N ASP A 90 5.97 -2.58 -6.43
CA ASP A 90 7.42 -2.64 -6.49
C ASP A 90 8.07 -2.43 -5.12
N VAL A 91 7.52 -1.53 -4.29
CA VAL A 91 7.96 -1.39 -2.89
C VAL A 91 7.80 -2.72 -2.15
N ILE A 92 6.66 -3.39 -2.25
CA ILE A 92 6.47 -4.69 -1.60
C ILE A 92 7.48 -5.70 -2.14
N ARG A 93 7.65 -5.78 -3.44
CA ARG A 93 8.56 -6.75 -4.09
C ARG A 93 10.00 -6.61 -3.61
N CYS A 94 10.49 -5.38 -3.46
CA CYS A 94 11.88 -5.11 -3.08
C CYS A 94 12.14 -5.21 -1.57
N MET A 95 11.11 -5.29 -0.70
CA MET A 95 11.34 -5.34 0.76
C MET A 95 12.34 -6.41 1.20
N PRO A 96 12.32 -7.67 0.69
CA PRO A 96 13.27 -8.68 1.10
C PRO A 96 14.73 -8.38 0.74
N ASP A 97 14.99 -7.53 -0.26
CA ASP A 97 16.34 -7.18 -0.71
C ASP A 97 17.11 -6.36 0.35
N PHE A 98 16.39 -5.77 1.30
CA PHE A 98 16.93 -5.01 2.42
C PHE A 98 17.10 -5.84 3.71
N ILE A 99 16.88 -7.15 3.62
CA ILE A 99 17.14 -8.10 4.71
C ILE A 99 18.51 -8.73 4.45
N GLU A 100 19.50 -8.34 5.25
CA GLU A 100 20.79 -8.98 5.18
C GLU A 100 20.74 -10.36 5.83
N THR A 101 21.35 -11.36 5.20
CA THR A 101 21.45 -12.72 5.74
C THR A 101 22.91 -13.15 5.84
N ARG A 102 23.24 -13.83 6.94
CA ARG A 102 24.58 -14.38 7.18
C ARG A 102 24.49 -15.76 7.82
N ILE A 103 25.47 -16.62 7.55
CA ILE A 103 25.62 -17.87 8.28
C ILE A 103 26.53 -17.60 9.48
N VAL A 104 25.98 -17.77 10.69
CA VAL A 104 26.72 -17.65 11.95
C VAL A 104 26.64 -18.96 12.69
N SER A 105 27.78 -19.59 12.98
CA SER A 105 27.86 -20.89 13.64
C SER A 105 26.99 -21.99 12.97
N GLY A 106 26.95 -21.99 11.64
CA GLY A 106 26.20 -22.96 10.84
C GLY A 106 24.66 -22.71 10.77
N ARG A 107 24.17 -21.60 11.29
CA ARG A 107 22.77 -21.21 11.23
C ARG A 107 22.58 -19.92 10.44
N MET A 108 21.46 -19.83 9.72
CA MET A 108 21.06 -18.60 9.06
C MET A 108 20.67 -17.55 10.09
N HIS A 109 21.20 -16.35 9.97
CA HIS A 109 20.84 -15.18 10.75
C HIS A 109 20.37 -14.07 9.83
N TRP A 110 19.39 -13.29 10.30
CA TRP A 110 18.77 -12.17 9.59
C TRP A 110 19.07 -10.86 10.27
N PHE A 111 19.30 -9.83 9.47
CA PHE A 111 19.61 -8.49 9.97
C PHE A 111 18.80 -7.46 9.19
N VAL A 112 18.10 -6.61 9.92
CA VAL A 112 17.43 -5.40 9.45
C VAL A 112 17.89 -4.28 10.38
N TRP A 113 18.90 -3.55 9.93
CA TRP A 113 19.59 -2.58 10.76
C TRP A 113 18.76 -1.31 10.96
N ASN A 114 18.78 -0.78 12.18
CA ASN A 114 18.32 0.57 12.44
C ASN A 114 19.39 1.57 11.96
N GLU A 115 19.04 2.42 10.99
CA GLU A 115 19.98 3.41 10.45
C GLU A 115 20.32 4.51 11.44
N THR A 116 19.45 4.75 12.43
CA THR A 116 19.64 5.80 13.43
C THR A 116 20.38 5.33 14.68
N THR A 117 20.38 4.02 14.96
CA THR A 117 20.99 3.42 16.16
C THR A 117 21.95 2.31 15.74
N LYS A 118 23.26 2.60 15.86
CA LYS A 118 24.28 1.62 15.47
C LYS A 118 24.17 0.34 16.28
N GLY A 119 24.09 -0.80 15.58
CA GLY A 119 24.09 -2.13 16.17
C GLY A 119 22.71 -2.65 16.59
N GLU A 120 21.65 -1.86 16.42
CA GLU A 120 20.28 -2.34 16.66
C GLU A 120 19.76 -3.08 15.43
N ASN A 121 19.33 -4.33 15.63
CA ASN A 121 18.79 -5.22 14.61
C ASN A 121 17.30 -5.48 14.87
N PHE A 122 16.41 -4.99 14.00
CA PHE A 122 14.97 -5.22 14.13
C PHE A 122 14.54 -6.67 13.86
N ALA A 123 15.41 -7.47 13.23
CA ALA A 123 15.19 -8.89 13.00
C ALA A 123 15.89 -9.78 14.06
N GLU A 124 16.41 -9.23 15.17
CA GLU A 124 17.16 -9.98 16.17
C GLU A 124 16.40 -11.20 16.68
N LYS A 125 15.11 -11.05 16.99
CA LYS A 125 14.26 -12.16 17.46
C LYS A 125 14.06 -13.29 16.45
N TRP A 126 14.34 -13.06 15.15
CA TRP A 126 14.29 -14.11 14.14
C TRP A 126 15.45 -15.09 14.30
N ASN A 127 16.56 -14.60 14.83
CA ASN A 127 17.77 -15.41 15.06
C ASN A 127 17.58 -16.38 16.23
N ASP A 128 16.74 -16.01 17.20
CA ASP A 128 16.36 -16.88 18.32
C ASP A 128 15.20 -17.81 17.92
N GLU A 129 14.26 -17.32 17.11
CA GLU A 129 13.05 -18.02 16.70
C GLU A 129 12.83 -17.88 15.17
N PRO A 130 13.48 -18.74 14.34
CA PRO A 130 13.43 -18.66 12.86
C PRO A 130 12.02 -18.69 12.26
N LYS A 131 11.05 -19.24 12.98
CA LYS A 131 9.65 -19.25 12.59
C LYS A 131 9.08 -17.84 12.34
N ARG A 132 9.64 -16.81 12.99
CA ARG A 132 9.27 -15.40 12.75
C ARG A 132 9.65 -14.96 11.34
N ALA A 133 10.82 -15.38 10.85
CA ALA A 133 11.24 -15.12 9.48
C ALA A 133 10.30 -15.83 8.49
N GLU A 134 9.95 -17.12 8.75
CA GLU A 134 9.03 -17.88 7.92
C GLU A 134 7.66 -17.18 7.81
N VAL A 135 7.11 -16.70 8.94
CA VAL A 135 5.85 -15.97 8.98
C VAL A 135 5.96 -14.65 8.21
N PHE A 136 7.07 -13.91 8.32
CA PHE A 136 7.30 -12.72 7.52
C PHE A 136 7.29 -13.01 6.03
N TYR A 137 8.04 -14.01 5.56
CA TYR A 137 8.10 -14.36 4.14
C TYR A 137 6.77 -14.89 3.61
N ALA A 138 6.03 -15.65 4.42
CA ALA A 138 4.68 -16.10 4.06
C ALA A 138 3.71 -14.91 3.92
N TRP A 139 3.73 -13.97 4.86
CA TRP A 139 2.96 -12.73 4.77
C TRP A 139 3.37 -11.89 3.57
N HIS A 140 4.67 -11.73 3.33
CA HIS A 140 5.21 -10.97 2.21
C HIS A 140 4.72 -11.53 0.86
N ALA A 141 4.83 -12.84 0.66
CA ALA A 141 4.34 -13.50 -0.55
C ALA A 141 2.82 -13.29 -0.71
N ARG A 142 2.07 -13.35 0.38
CA ARG A 142 0.63 -13.16 0.38
C ARG A 142 0.26 -11.72 0.00
N VAL A 143 0.85 -10.71 0.62
CA VAL A 143 0.53 -9.30 0.31
C VAL A 143 0.91 -8.94 -1.12
N LEU A 144 2.05 -9.42 -1.62
CA LEU A 144 2.46 -9.19 -3.01
C LEU A 144 1.45 -9.78 -4.00
N ASN A 145 0.98 -11.00 -3.74
CA ASN A 145 -0.05 -11.64 -4.56
C ASN A 145 -1.40 -10.90 -4.48
N ASP A 146 -1.85 -10.53 -3.30
CA ASP A 146 -3.16 -9.91 -3.10
C ASP A 146 -3.22 -8.51 -3.73
N ILE A 147 -2.18 -7.69 -3.54
CA ILE A 147 -2.07 -6.37 -4.16
C ILE A 147 -1.89 -6.47 -5.67
N GLY A 148 -1.05 -7.39 -6.15
CA GLY A 148 -0.84 -7.61 -7.59
C GLY A 148 -2.14 -7.95 -8.32
N ARG A 149 -2.98 -8.77 -7.70
CA ARG A 149 -4.28 -9.18 -8.26
C ARG A 149 -5.35 -8.08 -8.29
N LEU A 150 -5.15 -6.95 -7.60
CA LEU A 150 -6.09 -5.82 -7.69
C LEU A 150 -6.13 -5.21 -9.09
N ARG A 151 -5.08 -5.39 -9.90
CA ARG A 151 -5.04 -4.92 -11.30
C ARG A 151 -6.03 -5.64 -12.20
N ASP A 152 -6.32 -6.91 -11.89
CA ASP A 152 -7.10 -7.81 -12.74
C ASP A 152 -8.53 -7.98 -12.24
N VAL A 153 -8.95 -7.12 -11.31
CA VAL A 153 -10.29 -7.20 -10.73
C VAL A 153 -11.32 -6.61 -11.68
N GLU A 154 -12.35 -7.39 -12.00
CA GLU A 154 -13.49 -6.94 -12.77
C GLU A 154 -14.70 -6.69 -11.85
N GLY A 155 -15.27 -5.48 -12.00
CA GLY A 155 -16.48 -5.08 -11.30
C GLY A 155 -16.32 -4.74 -9.82
N LEU A 156 -17.29 -4.03 -9.26
CA LEU A 156 -17.25 -3.55 -7.87
C LEU A 156 -17.40 -4.70 -6.85
N ASP A 157 -18.15 -5.73 -7.16
CA ASP A 157 -18.34 -6.87 -6.25
C ASP A 157 -17.05 -7.68 -6.11
N GLY A 158 -16.34 -7.92 -7.23
CA GLY A 158 -15.03 -8.57 -7.21
C GLY A 158 -14.00 -7.74 -6.42
N LEU A 159 -14.00 -6.41 -6.61
CA LEU A 159 -13.15 -5.50 -5.86
C LEU A 159 -13.47 -5.54 -4.36
N LYS A 160 -14.75 -5.45 -4.00
CA LYS A 160 -15.21 -5.51 -2.62
C LYS A 160 -14.74 -6.80 -1.93
N GLN A 161 -14.92 -7.94 -2.59
CA GLN A 161 -14.55 -9.24 -2.04
C GLN A 161 -13.02 -9.28 -1.78
N ARG A 162 -12.19 -8.92 -2.78
CA ARG A 162 -10.72 -8.93 -2.62
C ARG A 162 -10.24 -7.97 -1.54
N LEU A 163 -10.79 -6.75 -1.51
CA LEU A 163 -10.46 -5.79 -0.45
C LEU A 163 -10.88 -6.31 0.94
N SER A 164 -12.03 -6.98 1.02
CA SER A 164 -12.50 -7.56 2.28
C SER A 164 -11.58 -8.69 2.77
N ASP A 165 -11.13 -9.56 1.86
CA ASP A 165 -10.24 -10.67 2.17
C ASP A 165 -8.85 -10.19 2.61
N SER A 166 -8.36 -9.10 2.01
CA SER A 166 -7.01 -8.58 2.24
C SER A 166 -6.92 -7.58 3.40
N PHE A 167 -7.99 -6.79 3.63
CA PHE A 167 -7.97 -5.66 4.57
C PHE A 167 -9.12 -5.69 5.58
N GLY A 168 -10.03 -6.64 5.45
CA GLY A 168 -11.23 -6.75 6.26
C GLY A 168 -12.41 -5.94 5.73
N PRO A 169 -13.64 -6.22 6.24
CA PRO A 169 -14.87 -5.69 5.66
C PRO A 169 -15.05 -4.18 5.81
N ALA A 170 -14.56 -3.57 6.89
CA ALA A 170 -14.76 -2.13 7.12
C ALA A 170 -13.98 -1.24 6.14
N PRO A 171 -12.67 -1.44 5.90
CA PRO A 171 -11.95 -0.72 4.84
C PRO A 171 -12.51 -1.01 3.44
N ALA A 172 -12.88 -2.25 3.14
CA ALA A 172 -13.47 -2.62 1.87
C ALA A 172 -14.77 -1.84 1.61
N LYS A 173 -15.67 -1.79 2.63
CA LYS A 173 -16.90 -1.01 2.54
C LYS A 173 -16.63 0.47 2.29
N ALA A 174 -15.68 1.08 3.02
CA ALA A 174 -15.36 2.49 2.88
C ALA A 174 -14.87 2.84 1.46
N VAL A 175 -14.05 1.98 0.84
CA VAL A 175 -13.59 2.16 -0.54
C VAL A 175 -14.74 2.05 -1.52
N ILE A 176 -15.60 1.04 -1.39
CA ILE A 176 -16.76 0.85 -2.29
C ILE A 176 -17.78 1.99 -2.17
N ASP A 177 -18.04 2.46 -0.94
CA ASP A 177 -18.91 3.61 -0.70
C ASP A 177 -18.34 4.86 -1.40
N SER A 178 -17.04 5.13 -1.24
CA SER A 178 -16.37 6.26 -1.89
C SER A 178 -16.47 6.21 -3.42
N ILE A 179 -16.21 5.05 -4.02
CA ILE A 179 -16.35 4.86 -5.49
C ILE A 179 -17.80 5.08 -5.93
N THR A 180 -18.74 4.55 -5.18
CA THR A 180 -20.19 4.66 -5.52
C THR A 180 -20.66 6.10 -5.43
N ASP A 181 -20.21 6.85 -4.41
CA ASP A 181 -20.51 8.26 -4.23
C ASP A 181 -19.91 9.11 -5.36
N GLU A 182 -18.68 8.84 -5.76
CA GLU A 182 -18.04 9.51 -6.89
C GLU A 182 -18.78 9.25 -8.21
N ILE A 183 -19.17 8.00 -8.49
CA ILE A 183 -19.97 7.65 -9.66
C ILE A 183 -21.32 8.37 -9.61
N SER A 184 -21.97 8.43 -8.45
CA SER A 184 -23.27 9.08 -8.27
C SER A 184 -23.16 10.60 -8.47
N LEU A 185 -22.10 11.23 -7.97
CA LEU A 185 -21.80 12.64 -8.16
C LEU A 185 -21.55 12.97 -9.63
N SER A 186 -20.71 12.17 -10.29
CA SER A 186 -20.39 12.31 -11.70
C SER A 186 -21.62 12.14 -12.60
N ARG A 187 -22.51 11.22 -12.24
CA ARG A 187 -23.79 11.05 -12.94
C ARG A 187 -24.68 12.29 -12.81
N ARG A 188 -24.80 12.85 -11.59
CA ARG A 188 -25.59 14.09 -11.36
C ARG A 188 -25.06 15.28 -12.13
N ASN A 189 -23.73 15.37 -12.25
CA ASN A 189 -23.06 16.45 -12.96
C ASN A 189 -22.97 16.23 -14.49
N GLY A 190 -23.51 15.11 -15.02
CA GLY A 190 -23.43 14.78 -16.43
C GLY A 190 -22.00 14.42 -16.92
N LEU A 191 -21.09 14.12 -16.01
CA LEU A 191 -19.70 13.79 -16.28
C LEU A 191 -19.44 12.27 -16.35
N LEU A 192 -20.46 11.45 -16.11
CA LEU A 192 -20.32 10.01 -16.18
C LEU A 192 -20.32 9.54 -17.65
N THR A 193 -19.30 8.81 -18.02
CA THR A 193 -19.15 8.23 -19.35
C THR A 193 -18.95 6.72 -19.29
N ALA A 194 -19.33 6.01 -20.33
CA ALA A 194 -19.06 4.58 -20.47
C ALA A 194 -18.13 4.35 -21.65
N ALA A 195 -17.05 3.62 -21.43
CA ALA A 195 -16.11 3.23 -22.47
C ALA A 195 -16.10 1.70 -22.63
N PRO A 196 -16.03 1.19 -23.88
CA PRO A 196 -15.92 -0.25 -24.14
C PRO A 196 -14.70 -0.84 -23.40
N ARG A 197 -14.88 -1.97 -22.74
CA ARG A 197 -13.88 -2.70 -21.95
C ARG A 197 -13.37 -2.02 -20.65
N ILE A 198 -13.59 -0.71 -20.50
CA ILE A 198 -13.16 0.04 -19.30
C ILE A 198 -14.30 0.20 -18.30
N GLY A 199 -15.55 0.20 -18.79
CA GLY A 199 -16.75 0.39 -17.97
C GLY A 199 -17.08 1.86 -17.74
N LEU A 200 -17.61 2.19 -16.55
CA LEU A 200 -17.96 3.55 -16.17
C LEU A 200 -16.72 4.36 -15.80
N MET A 201 -16.64 5.57 -16.32
CA MET A 201 -15.57 6.53 -16.08
C MET A 201 -16.13 7.83 -15.50
N THR A 202 -15.42 8.38 -14.53
CA THR A 202 -15.69 9.71 -13.96
C THR A 202 -14.64 10.69 -14.52
N GLY A 203 -15.07 11.75 -15.20
CA GLY A 203 -14.18 12.77 -15.75
C GLY A 203 -14.33 13.02 -17.25
N LEU A 204 -13.38 13.78 -17.84
CA LEU A 204 -13.41 14.14 -19.26
C LEU A 204 -13.34 12.91 -20.16
N ALA A 205 -14.33 12.79 -21.04
CA ALA A 205 -14.45 11.69 -21.99
C ALA A 205 -13.21 11.54 -22.87
N SER A 206 -12.65 10.33 -22.93
CA SER A 206 -11.81 9.92 -24.05
C SER A 206 -12.66 9.93 -25.34
N ALA A 207 -12.06 10.11 -26.52
CA ALA A 207 -12.74 10.17 -27.82
C ALA A 207 -13.64 8.94 -28.15
N ILE A 208 -13.60 7.89 -27.33
CA ILE A 208 -14.33 6.62 -27.52
C ILE A 208 -15.42 6.42 -26.46
N ALA A 209 -15.55 7.33 -25.48
CA ALA A 209 -16.48 7.18 -24.38
C ALA A 209 -17.83 7.81 -24.67
N THR A 210 -18.92 7.10 -24.37
CA THR A 210 -20.32 7.57 -24.55
C THR A 210 -20.85 8.12 -23.22
N PRO A 211 -21.44 9.34 -23.21
CA PRO A 211 -22.08 9.88 -22.01
C PRO A 211 -23.22 8.98 -21.51
N VAL A 212 -23.25 8.71 -20.21
CA VAL A 212 -24.33 7.98 -19.58
C VAL A 212 -25.47 8.95 -19.30
N ARG A 213 -26.64 8.71 -19.92
CA ARG A 213 -27.82 9.55 -19.70
C ARG A 213 -28.33 9.42 -18.26
N ALA A 214 -28.84 10.52 -17.71
CA ALA A 214 -29.52 10.50 -16.43
C ALA A 214 -30.73 9.54 -16.50
N ASN A 215 -30.91 8.72 -15.45
CA ASN A 215 -32.04 7.83 -15.38
C ASN A 215 -33.32 8.65 -15.09
N THR A 216 -34.22 8.73 -16.08
CA THR A 216 -35.53 9.41 -15.98
C THR A 216 -36.65 8.49 -15.50
N PHE A 217 -36.33 7.33 -14.93
CA PHE A 217 -37.28 6.27 -14.62
C PHE A 217 -38.15 6.50 -13.37
N PHE A 218 -37.93 7.59 -12.62
CA PHE A 218 -38.88 8.00 -11.59
C PHE A 218 -39.92 8.92 -12.23
N GLY A 219 -41.00 8.30 -12.66
CA GLY A 219 -42.10 8.91 -13.32
C GLY A 219 -42.64 10.14 -12.60
N ARG A 220 -43.02 11.10 -13.40
CA ARG A 220 -44.23 11.87 -13.15
C ARG A 220 -45.40 11.05 -13.62
#